data_7107db412801ba9d977baec94f6bb526
#
_entry.id   7107db412801ba9d977baec94f6bb526
#
_cell.length_a   1.000
_cell.length_b   1.000
_cell.length_c   1.000
_cell.angle_alpha   90.00
_cell.angle_beta   90.00
_cell.angle_gamma   90.00
#
_symmetry.space_group_name_H-M   'P 1'
#
loop_
_entity.id
_entity.type
_entity.pdbx_description
1 polymer ?
#
loop_
_entity_poly.entity_id
_entity_poly.type
_entity_poly.pdbx_seq_one_letter_code
_entity_poly.pdbx_strand_id
1 'polypeptide(L)'
;YEIEPVVVKRRGSGYKDKTINGPIAGATAIREHYRGYGIDEALLSTVPATTAQLLREADLQHRMDISDKILNHLLLYKLRSLTPAQIAAACQCSEGLENRLAEAASCNTFQDVVSATVTKRYPASRVRRLLMQLLLQQYRAMFDNAQEPAYIRVLAFNDRGRELLKEMQDSAQLPVIIKLGRNVLEKYGEKVEQQLSVDIAATNLLTLLQKNHQPQYNNDYTVSPIYIQK
;
A
#
# COMPACT_ATOMS: atom_id res chain seq x y z
N TYR A 1 -16.27 -10.81 20.76
CA TYR A 1 -17.10 -9.84 20.04
C TYR A 1 -17.91 -10.61 18.99
N GLU A 2 -19.20 -10.36 18.95
CA GLU A 2 -20.11 -10.90 17.94
C GLU A 2 -20.13 -9.92 16.76
N ILE A 3 -19.79 -10.40 15.55
CA ILE A 3 -19.75 -9.59 14.35
C ILE A 3 -21.00 -9.91 13.53
N GLU A 4 -21.89 -8.93 13.39
CA GLU A 4 -23.06 -9.05 12.55
C GLU A 4 -22.69 -8.80 11.06
N PRO A 5 -22.89 -9.79 10.16
CA PRO A 5 -22.58 -9.62 8.74
C PRO A 5 -23.67 -8.83 8.04
N VAL A 6 -23.31 -7.69 7.46
CA VAL A 6 -24.19 -6.87 6.62
C VAL A 6 -23.80 -7.05 5.16
N VAL A 7 -24.74 -7.57 4.33
CA VAL A 7 -24.51 -7.83 2.91
C VAL A 7 -25.06 -6.70 2.07
N VAL A 8 -24.19 -6.05 1.28
CA VAL A 8 -24.57 -5.03 0.31
C VAL A 8 -24.40 -5.57 -1.10
N LYS A 9 -25.48 -5.58 -1.89
CA LYS A 9 -25.44 -6.03 -3.29
C LYS A 9 -24.58 -5.07 -4.11
N ARG A 10 -23.53 -5.61 -4.76
CA ARG A 10 -22.68 -4.84 -5.67
C ARG A 10 -23.47 -4.44 -6.92
N ARG A 11 -23.31 -3.17 -7.35
CA ARG A 11 -23.87 -2.63 -8.60
C ARG A 11 -22.74 -2.27 -9.57
N GLY A 12 -22.99 -2.36 -10.88
CA GLY A 12 -22.03 -2.02 -11.91
C GLY A 12 -21.10 -3.18 -12.27
N SER A 13 -19.80 -2.96 -12.33
CA SER A 13 -18.82 -3.94 -12.80
C SER A 13 -18.61 -5.11 -11.83
N GLY A 14 -18.32 -6.29 -12.36
CA GLY A 14 -17.95 -7.48 -11.61
C GLY A 14 -16.60 -7.31 -10.89
N TYR A 15 -16.34 -8.16 -9.90
CA TYR A 15 -15.11 -8.08 -9.09
C TYR A 15 -13.81 -8.29 -9.91
N LYS A 16 -13.90 -9.11 -10.98
CA LYS A 16 -12.76 -9.47 -11.83
C LYS A 16 -12.75 -8.79 -13.19
N ASP A 17 -13.68 -7.86 -13.45
CA ASP A 17 -13.74 -7.16 -14.72
C ASP A 17 -12.45 -6.36 -14.95
N LYS A 18 -11.89 -6.53 -16.15
CA LYS A 18 -10.67 -5.85 -16.59
C LYS A 18 -10.95 -4.70 -17.55
N THR A 19 -12.21 -4.53 -17.96
CA THR A 19 -12.66 -3.52 -18.92
C THR A 19 -13.66 -2.57 -18.29
N ILE A 20 -13.68 -1.34 -18.75
CA ILE A 20 -14.69 -0.34 -18.37
C ILE A 20 -15.91 -0.58 -19.25
N ASN A 21 -17.01 -1.05 -18.65
CA ASN A 21 -18.26 -1.39 -19.37
C ASN A 21 -19.42 -0.44 -18.98
N GLY A 22 -19.15 0.70 -18.37
CA GLY A 22 -20.17 1.64 -17.94
C GLY A 22 -19.67 2.68 -16.94
N PRO A 23 -20.55 3.51 -16.40
CA PRO A 23 -20.18 4.63 -15.54
C PRO A 23 -19.65 4.21 -14.15
N ILE A 24 -19.79 2.94 -13.78
CA ILE A 24 -19.25 2.37 -12.54
C ILE A 24 -18.27 1.26 -12.90
N ALA A 25 -16.99 1.50 -12.70
CA ALA A 25 -15.92 0.55 -12.97
C ALA A 25 -15.21 0.10 -11.69
N GLY A 26 -14.73 -1.14 -11.68
CA GLY A 26 -13.88 -1.63 -10.60
C GLY A 26 -12.45 -1.11 -10.72
N ALA A 27 -11.75 -0.97 -9.60
CA ALA A 27 -10.36 -0.48 -9.59
C ALA A 27 -9.41 -1.30 -10.48
N THR A 28 -9.69 -2.58 -10.72
CA THR A 28 -8.92 -3.40 -11.65
C THR A 28 -9.10 -2.93 -13.09
N ALA A 29 -10.36 -2.71 -13.52
CA ALA A 29 -10.65 -2.21 -14.85
C ALA A 29 -10.04 -0.84 -15.10
N ILE A 30 -10.13 0.07 -14.12
CA ILE A 30 -9.51 1.41 -14.20
C ILE A 30 -7.99 1.31 -14.37
N ARG A 31 -7.30 0.47 -13.59
CA ARG A 31 -5.85 0.28 -13.71
C ARG A 31 -5.41 -0.36 -15.03
N GLU A 32 -6.16 -1.36 -15.52
CA GLU A 32 -5.86 -1.98 -16.81
C GLU A 32 -6.11 -0.99 -17.97
N HIS A 33 -7.18 -0.20 -17.88
CA HIS A 33 -7.45 0.86 -18.87
C HIS A 33 -6.34 1.91 -18.88
N TYR A 34 -5.93 2.41 -17.72
CA TYR A 34 -4.83 3.37 -17.59
C TYR A 34 -3.52 2.84 -18.21
N ARG A 35 -3.18 1.59 -17.96
CA ARG A 35 -1.97 0.96 -18.53
C ARG A 35 -1.99 0.85 -20.05
N GLY A 36 -3.15 0.66 -20.63
CA GLY A 36 -3.32 0.50 -22.08
C GLY A 36 -3.53 1.81 -22.83
N TYR A 37 -4.24 2.75 -22.24
CA TYR A 37 -4.75 3.94 -22.92
C TYR A 37 -4.40 5.26 -22.22
N GLY A 38 -3.88 5.22 -20.99
CA GLY A 38 -3.63 6.42 -20.20
C GLY A 38 -4.91 7.00 -19.58
N ILE A 39 -4.88 8.31 -19.32
CA ILE A 39 -6.04 9.06 -18.82
C ILE A 39 -6.87 9.56 -20.01
N ASP A 40 -8.11 9.09 -20.10
CA ASP A 40 -9.09 9.52 -21.10
C ASP A 40 -10.48 9.73 -20.48
N GLU A 41 -11.44 10.21 -21.30
CA GLU A 41 -12.81 10.44 -20.82
C GLU A 41 -13.54 9.16 -20.40
N ALA A 42 -13.21 7.99 -20.98
CA ALA A 42 -13.79 6.72 -20.58
C ALA A 42 -13.42 6.35 -19.16
N LEU A 43 -12.15 6.56 -18.79
CA LEU A 43 -11.68 6.38 -17.41
C LEU A 43 -12.27 7.43 -16.47
N LEU A 44 -12.18 8.71 -16.85
CA LEU A 44 -12.56 9.82 -15.99
C LEU A 44 -14.06 9.86 -15.67
N SER A 45 -14.90 9.36 -16.59
CA SER A 45 -16.34 9.25 -16.34
C SER A 45 -16.74 8.22 -15.28
N THR A 46 -15.81 7.32 -14.91
CA THR A 46 -16.05 6.27 -13.89
C THR A 46 -15.71 6.68 -12.47
N VAL A 47 -15.18 7.89 -12.28
CA VAL A 47 -14.71 8.38 -10.98
C VAL A 47 -15.35 9.75 -10.67
N PRO A 48 -15.45 10.16 -9.38
CA PRO A 48 -15.91 11.49 -9.03
C PRO A 48 -15.03 12.59 -9.64
N ALA A 49 -15.62 13.77 -9.91
CA ALA A 49 -14.91 14.89 -10.54
C ALA A 49 -13.62 15.30 -9.82
N THR A 50 -13.63 15.30 -8.48
CA THR A 50 -12.43 15.56 -7.67
C THR A 50 -11.34 14.52 -7.87
N THR A 51 -11.73 13.25 -7.97
CA THR A 51 -10.78 12.15 -8.26
C THR A 51 -10.25 12.28 -9.68
N ALA A 52 -11.10 12.64 -10.66
CA ALA A 52 -10.68 12.88 -12.05
C ALA A 52 -9.61 13.97 -12.15
N GLN A 53 -9.79 15.07 -11.41
CA GLN A 53 -8.80 16.13 -11.34
C GLN A 53 -7.48 15.65 -10.75
N LEU A 54 -7.51 14.96 -9.61
CA LEU A 54 -6.31 14.42 -8.96
C LEU A 54 -5.56 13.41 -9.84
N LEU A 55 -6.29 12.59 -10.60
CA LEU A 55 -5.68 11.65 -11.54
C LEU A 55 -4.95 12.37 -12.68
N ARG A 56 -5.58 13.42 -13.27
CA ARG A 56 -4.92 14.24 -14.30
C ARG A 56 -3.64 14.92 -13.78
N GLU A 57 -3.70 15.51 -12.58
CA GLU A 57 -2.55 16.13 -11.93
C GLU A 57 -1.43 15.12 -11.64
N ALA A 58 -1.78 13.94 -11.14
CA ALA A 58 -0.82 12.87 -10.85
C ALA A 58 -0.17 12.31 -12.11
N ASP A 59 -0.92 12.21 -13.21
CA ASP A 59 -0.42 11.75 -14.50
C ASP A 59 0.55 12.79 -15.12
N LEU A 60 0.17 14.06 -15.14
CA LEU A 60 1.02 15.16 -15.60
C LEU A 60 2.35 15.25 -14.82
N GLN A 61 2.32 14.90 -13.54
CA GLN A 61 3.51 14.87 -12.67
C GLN A 61 4.26 13.54 -12.71
N HIS A 62 3.86 12.60 -13.57
CA HIS A 62 4.42 11.24 -13.65
C HIS A 62 4.43 10.44 -12.34
N ARG A 63 3.54 10.80 -11.39
CA ARG A 63 3.44 10.10 -10.09
C ARG A 63 2.75 8.75 -10.19
N MET A 64 2.01 8.49 -11.27
CA MET A 64 1.31 7.23 -11.52
C MET A 64 2.16 6.19 -12.24
N ASP A 65 3.27 6.60 -12.83
CA ASP A 65 4.17 5.73 -13.59
C ASP A 65 5.07 4.94 -12.66
N ILE A 66 4.74 3.68 -12.46
CA ILE A 66 5.52 2.75 -11.64
C ILE A 66 6.41 1.87 -12.54
N SER A 67 7.68 1.73 -12.16
CA SER A 67 8.66 0.93 -12.88
C SER A 67 8.61 -0.54 -12.45
N ASP A 68 8.00 -1.39 -13.25
CA ASP A 68 8.06 -2.85 -13.04
C ASP A 68 9.50 -3.37 -13.06
N LYS A 69 10.38 -2.75 -13.86
CA LYS A 69 11.80 -3.12 -13.94
C LYS A 69 12.51 -2.91 -12.61
N ILE A 70 12.31 -1.76 -11.96
CA ILE A 70 12.91 -1.48 -10.65
C ILE A 70 12.34 -2.42 -9.60
N LEU A 71 11.02 -2.59 -9.57
CA LEU A 71 10.36 -3.53 -8.65
C LEU A 71 10.91 -4.95 -8.80
N ASN A 72 11.05 -5.44 -10.04
CA ASN A 72 11.62 -6.75 -10.32
C ASN A 72 13.03 -6.89 -9.72
N HIS A 73 13.92 -5.92 -9.95
CA HIS A 73 15.28 -5.98 -9.45
C HIS A 73 15.33 -5.96 -7.91
N LEU A 74 14.57 -5.06 -7.28
CA LEU A 74 14.54 -4.97 -5.81
C LEU A 74 13.99 -6.25 -5.18
N LEU A 75 12.90 -6.78 -5.73
CA LEU A 75 12.29 -8.00 -5.23
C LEU A 75 13.19 -9.22 -5.42
N LEU A 76 13.76 -9.41 -6.63
CA LEU A 76 14.63 -10.53 -6.92
C LEU A 76 15.92 -10.48 -6.09
N TYR A 77 16.51 -9.28 -5.93
CA TYR A 77 17.63 -9.10 -5.02
C TYR A 77 17.26 -9.53 -3.60
N LYS A 78 16.13 -9.01 -3.09
CA LYS A 78 15.68 -9.37 -1.74
C LYS A 78 15.44 -10.86 -1.59
N LEU A 79 14.71 -11.48 -2.52
CA LEU A 79 14.38 -12.90 -2.47
C LEU A 79 15.63 -13.80 -2.54
N ARG A 80 16.59 -13.46 -3.41
CA ARG A 80 17.88 -14.18 -3.58
C ARG A 80 18.82 -14.02 -2.40
N SER A 81 18.65 -12.96 -1.59
CA SER A 81 19.46 -12.73 -0.39
C SER A 81 18.95 -13.42 0.86
N LEU A 82 17.77 -14.06 0.81
CA LEU A 82 17.12 -14.68 1.96
C LEU A 82 17.22 -16.21 1.90
N THR A 83 17.46 -16.83 3.06
CA THR A 83 17.29 -18.26 3.25
C THR A 83 15.80 -18.63 3.40
N PRO A 84 15.39 -19.89 3.16
CA PRO A 84 14.02 -20.34 3.41
C PRO A 84 13.54 -20.03 4.84
N ALA A 85 14.40 -20.17 5.84
CA ALA A 85 14.06 -19.85 7.23
C ALA A 85 13.74 -18.36 7.44
N GLN A 86 14.50 -17.47 6.77
CA GLN A 86 14.22 -16.03 6.80
C GLN A 86 12.94 -15.66 6.06
N ILE A 87 12.63 -16.35 4.95
CA ILE A 87 11.36 -16.21 4.24
C ILE A 87 10.20 -16.68 5.15
N ALA A 88 10.34 -17.78 5.86
CA ALA A 88 9.35 -18.32 6.78
C ALA A 88 9.02 -17.36 7.94
N ALA A 89 9.97 -16.51 8.34
CA ALA A 89 9.76 -15.49 9.36
C ALA A 89 8.85 -14.33 8.90
N ALA A 90 8.54 -14.21 7.61
CA ALA A 90 7.63 -13.18 7.10
C ALA A 90 6.20 -13.39 7.61
N CYS A 91 5.47 -12.30 7.79
CA CYS A 91 4.19 -12.25 8.50
C CYS A 91 3.14 -13.25 8.00
N GLN A 92 3.03 -13.45 6.69
CA GLN A 92 2.01 -14.33 6.10
C GLN A 92 2.57 -15.60 5.48
N CYS A 93 3.81 -15.95 5.78
CA CYS A 93 4.38 -17.21 5.35
C CYS A 93 3.80 -18.37 6.18
N SER A 94 3.46 -19.45 5.54
CA SER A 94 2.98 -20.68 6.17
C SER A 94 3.50 -21.89 5.39
N GLU A 95 3.58 -22.99 6.10
CA GLU A 95 4.02 -24.36 5.71
C GLU A 95 4.35 -24.59 4.22
N GLY A 96 5.62 -24.60 3.90
CA GLY A 96 6.14 -24.94 2.57
C GLY A 96 6.12 -23.81 1.53
N LEU A 97 5.53 -22.64 1.86
CA LEU A 97 5.53 -21.47 0.97
C LEU A 97 6.93 -20.86 0.88
N GLU A 98 7.69 -20.90 1.96
CA GLU A 98 9.09 -20.45 2.01
C GLU A 98 9.99 -21.19 1.02
N ASN A 99 9.83 -22.53 0.90
CA ASN A 99 10.61 -23.34 -0.02
C ASN A 99 10.26 -23.02 -1.48
N ARG A 100 8.97 -22.89 -1.78
CA ARG A 100 8.49 -22.51 -3.12
C ARG A 100 8.98 -21.13 -3.55
N LEU A 101 9.03 -20.18 -2.63
CA LEU A 101 9.57 -18.85 -2.91
C LEU A 101 11.08 -18.88 -3.11
N ALA A 102 11.80 -19.67 -2.33
CA ALA A 102 13.24 -19.84 -2.50
C ALA A 102 13.57 -20.48 -3.87
N GLU A 103 12.80 -21.47 -4.32
CA GLU A 103 12.92 -22.05 -5.67
C GLU A 103 12.60 -21.02 -6.76
N ALA A 104 11.53 -20.23 -6.56
CA ALA A 104 11.13 -19.19 -7.49
C ALA A 104 12.10 -17.99 -7.57
N ALA A 105 13.11 -17.91 -6.69
CA ALA A 105 14.16 -16.90 -6.76
C ALA A 105 15.01 -16.98 -8.06
N SER A 106 14.98 -18.14 -8.76
CA SER A 106 15.58 -18.31 -10.08
C SER A 106 14.83 -17.60 -11.22
N CYS A 107 13.57 -17.19 -11.01
CA CYS A 107 12.77 -16.46 -11.99
C CYS A 107 13.36 -15.07 -12.30
N ASN A 108 12.91 -14.48 -13.42
CA ASN A 108 13.43 -13.20 -13.89
C ASN A 108 12.53 -12.00 -13.63
N THR A 109 11.24 -12.22 -13.32
CA THR A 109 10.29 -11.15 -13.04
C THR A 109 9.44 -11.44 -11.79
N PHE A 110 8.90 -10.37 -11.19
CA PHE A 110 7.92 -10.47 -10.12
C PHE A 110 6.73 -11.37 -10.50
N GLN A 111 6.25 -11.22 -11.74
CA GLN A 111 5.10 -11.99 -12.20
C GLN A 111 5.44 -13.47 -12.35
N ASP A 112 6.65 -13.80 -12.80
CA ASP A 112 7.10 -15.20 -12.92
C ASP A 112 7.24 -15.84 -11.52
N VAL A 113 7.80 -15.12 -10.54
CA VAL A 113 7.84 -15.57 -9.14
C VAL A 113 6.44 -15.86 -8.62
N VAL A 114 5.49 -14.94 -8.86
CA VAL A 114 4.09 -15.17 -8.45
C VAL A 114 3.53 -16.40 -9.12
N SER A 115 3.70 -16.54 -10.44
CA SER A 115 3.15 -17.66 -11.23
C SER A 115 3.72 -19.01 -10.80
N ALA A 116 5.01 -19.08 -10.53
CA ALA A 116 5.69 -20.30 -10.05
C ALA A 116 5.28 -20.71 -8.63
N THR A 117 4.86 -19.72 -7.81
CA THR A 117 4.52 -19.95 -6.40
C THR A 117 3.04 -20.27 -6.19
N VAL A 118 2.15 -19.77 -7.04
CA VAL A 118 0.69 -19.92 -6.91
C VAL A 118 0.24 -21.37 -6.95
N THR A 119 -0.67 -21.71 -6.05
CA THR A 119 -1.37 -23.01 -5.99
C THR A 119 -2.82 -22.80 -5.54
N LYS A 120 -3.63 -23.86 -5.48
CA LYS A 120 -4.97 -23.81 -4.87
C LYS A 120 -4.91 -23.31 -3.41
N ARG A 121 -3.85 -23.69 -2.67
CA ARG A 121 -3.63 -23.29 -1.27
C ARG A 121 -3.08 -21.85 -1.14
N TYR A 122 -2.29 -21.39 -2.11
CA TYR A 122 -1.63 -20.09 -2.11
C TYR A 122 -2.09 -19.24 -3.30
N PRO A 123 -3.21 -18.51 -3.17
CA PRO A 123 -3.71 -17.65 -4.26
C PRO A 123 -2.76 -16.49 -4.54
N ALA A 124 -2.78 -15.98 -5.77
CA ALA A 124 -1.87 -14.93 -6.24
C ALA A 124 -1.86 -13.67 -5.37
N SER A 125 -3.01 -13.30 -4.80
CA SER A 125 -3.10 -12.13 -3.88
C SER A 125 -2.30 -12.32 -2.60
N ARG A 126 -2.28 -13.55 -2.07
CA ARG A 126 -1.47 -13.91 -0.89
C ARG A 126 0.01 -13.90 -1.20
N VAL A 127 0.41 -14.50 -2.33
CA VAL A 127 1.81 -14.53 -2.77
C VAL A 127 2.33 -13.12 -2.98
N ARG A 128 1.58 -12.26 -3.71
CA ARG A 128 1.97 -10.85 -3.94
C ARG A 128 2.13 -10.08 -2.63
N ARG A 129 1.21 -10.25 -1.68
CA ARG A 129 1.30 -9.61 -0.37
C ARG A 129 2.54 -10.05 0.39
N LEU A 130 2.83 -11.35 0.43
CA LEU A 130 4.01 -11.88 1.09
C LEU A 130 5.30 -11.33 0.48
N LEU A 131 5.39 -11.26 -0.85
CA LEU A 131 6.55 -10.67 -1.54
C LEU A 131 6.75 -9.20 -1.18
N MET A 132 5.67 -8.42 -1.07
CA MET A 132 5.75 -7.02 -0.61
C MET A 132 6.13 -6.92 0.88
N GLN A 133 5.65 -7.83 1.72
CA GLN A 133 6.05 -7.91 3.12
C GLN A 133 7.54 -8.22 3.29
N LEU A 134 8.09 -9.14 2.49
CA LEU A 134 9.53 -9.40 2.47
C LEU A 134 10.33 -8.17 2.04
N LEU A 135 9.86 -7.46 1.01
CA LEU A 135 10.51 -6.25 0.52
C LEU A 135 10.51 -5.13 1.57
N LEU A 136 9.40 -4.96 2.28
CA LEU A 136 9.23 -3.99 3.37
C LEU A 136 9.73 -4.50 4.74
N GLN A 137 10.35 -5.68 4.77
CA GLN A 137 10.90 -6.30 5.98
C GLN A 137 9.87 -6.48 7.12
N GLN A 138 8.63 -6.79 6.74
CA GLN A 138 7.57 -7.07 7.70
C GLN A 138 7.64 -8.52 8.18
N TYR A 139 8.11 -8.71 9.38
CA TYR A 139 8.25 -10.02 10.01
C TYR A 139 7.15 -10.26 11.05
N ARG A 140 6.82 -11.54 11.27
CA ARG A 140 5.76 -11.96 12.19
C ARG A 140 5.93 -11.36 13.59
N ALA A 141 7.13 -11.35 14.12
CA ALA A 141 7.42 -10.80 15.44
C ALA A 141 6.97 -9.34 15.62
N MET A 142 6.94 -8.54 14.54
CA MET A 142 6.44 -7.16 14.59
C MET A 142 4.93 -7.10 14.82
N PHE A 143 4.19 -8.10 14.35
CA PHE A 143 2.73 -8.15 14.44
C PHE A 143 2.25 -8.89 15.70
N ASP A 144 3.01 -9.85 16.19
CA ASP A 144 2.69 -10.56 17.43
C ASP A 144 2.65 -9.61 18.63
N ASN A 145 3.48 -8.56 18.60
CA ASN A 145 3.52 -7.49 19.60
C ASN A 145 2.61 -6.29 19.29
N ALA A 146 2.01 -6.24 18.10
CA ALA A 146 1.24 -5.10 17.61
C ALA A 146 -0.12 -5.52 17.03
N GLN A 147 -0.95 -6.19 17.85
CA GLN A 147 -2.28 -6.67 17.44
C GLN A 147 -3.29 -5.52 17.20
N GLU A 148 -3.02 -4.34 17.74
CA GLU A 148 -3.89 -3.17 17.65
C GLU A 148 -3.16 -1.98 17.01
N PRO A 149 -3.88 -1.04 16.36
CA PRO A 149 -3.29 0.21 15.90
C PRO A 149 -2.61 0.96 17.05
N ALA A 150 -1.42 1.49 16.82
CA ALA A 150 -0.66 2.22 17.84
C ALA A 150 -0.84 3.74 17.74
N TYR A 151 -1.41 4.25 16.64
CA TYR A 151 -1.60 5.70 16.42
C TYR A 151 -2.73 5.96 15.41
N ILE A 152 -3.17 7.20 15.36
CA ILE A 152 -4.07 7.77 14.36
C ILE A 152 -3.26 8.73 13.50
N ARG A 153 -3.15 8.49 12.19
CA ARG A 153 -2.46 9.38 11.26
C ARG A 153 -3.45 10.24 10.48
N VAL A 154 -3.32 11.56 10.62
CA VAL A 154 -4.17 12.53 9.92
C VAL A 154 -3.56 12.81 8.54
N LEU A 155 -4.30 12.50 7.48
CA LEU A 155 -3.85 12.70 6.09
C LEU A 155 -4.42 13.98 5.48
N ALA A 156 -5.65 14.34 5.84
CA ALA A 156 -6.32 15.57 5.38
C ALA A 156 -7.40 15.98 6.39
N PHE A 157 -7.71 17.26 6.43
CA PHE A 157 -8.81 17.80 7.25
C PHE A 157 -9.33 19.11 6.66
N ASN A 158 -10.55 19.48 7.02
CA ASN A 158 -11.19 20.77 6.75
C ASN A 158 -11.43 21.53 8.06
N ASP A 159 -12.20 22.63 8.04
CA ASP A 159 -12.49 23.43 9.25
C ASP A 159 -13.16 22.62 10.36
N ARG A 160 -14.15 21.78 10.03
CA ARG A 160 -14.79 20.88 11.00
C ARG A 160 -13.81 19.82 11.54
N GLY A 161 -12.96 19.31 10.67
CA GLY A 161 -11.88 18.38 11.05
C GLY A 161 -10.88 19.04 11.98
N ARG A 162 -10.59 20.33 11.81
CA ARG A 162 -9.72 21.10 12.72
C ARG A 162 -10.31 21.20 14.12
N GLU A 163 -11.62 21.46 14.24
CA GLU A 163 -12.30 21.47 15.53
C GLU A 163 -12.24 20.09 16.20
N LEU A 164 -12.58 19.03 15.45
CA LEU A 164 -12.50 17.66 15.93
C LEU A 164 -11.07 17.29 16.39
N LEU A 165 -10.04 17.68 15.64
CA LEU A 165 -8.65 17.40 16.00
C LEU A 165 -8.25 18.05 17.33
N LYS A 166 -8.82 19.22 17.68
CA LYS A 166 -8.60 19.85 19.00
C LYS A 166 -9.22 19.00 20.12
N GLU A 167 -10.44 18.52 19.94
CA GLU A 167 -11.09 17.66 20.92
C GLU A 167 -10.37 16.30 21.05
N MET A 168 -9.88 15.76 19.96
CA MET A 168 -9.11 14.50 19.96
C MET A 168 -7.78 14.59 20.71
N GLN A 169 -7.17 15.77 20.84
CA GLN A 169 -5.92 15.92 21.60
C GLN A 169 -6.08 15.52 23.07
N ASP A 170 -7.27 15.77 23.63
CA ASP A 170 -7.54 15.52 25.05
C ASP A 170 -8.31 14.20 25.28
N SER A 171 -9.06 13.73 24.27
CA SER A 171 -9.97 12.58 24.40
C SER A 171 -9.49 11.30 23.73
N ALA A 172 -8.60 11.37 22.74
CA ALA A 172 -8.16 10.19 22.00
C ALA A 172 -7.26 9.29 22.85
N GLN A 173 -7.56 7.99 22.87
CA GLN A 173 -6.75 6.99 23.57
C GLN A 173 -5.43 6.69 22.84
N LEU A 174 -5.37 6.95 21.54
CA LEU A 174 -4.18 6.75 20.72
C LEU A 174 -3.55 8.09 20.35
N PRO A 175 -2.22 8.16 20.19
CA PRO A 175 -1.55 9.33 19.68
C PRO A 175 -2.12 9.78 18.33
N VAL A 176 -2.51 11.05 18.20
CA VAL A 176 -2.97 11.66 16.95
C VAL A 176 -1.79 12.36 16.28
N ILE A 177 -1.31 11.78 15.19
CA ILE A 177 -0.14 12.26 14.45
C ILE A 177 -0.59 13.09 13.25
N ILE A 178 -0.49 14.41 13.35
CA ILE A 178 -0.81 15.35 12.28
C ILE A 178 0.40 15.51 11.36
N LYS A 179 1.60 15.70 11.92
CA LYS A 179 2.85 15.84 11.18
C LYS A 179 3.94 15.01 11.85
N LEU A 180 4.71 14.31 11.03
CA LEU A 180 5.89 13.61 11.52
C LEU A 180 7.00 14.62 11.80
N GLY A 181 7.30 14.87 13.07
CA GLY A 181 8.48 15.61 13.49
C GLY A 181 9.66 14.65 13.72
N ARG A 182 10.88 15.18 13.78
CA ARG A 182 12.09 14.36 14.01
C ARG A 182 12.04 13.54 15.29
N ASN A 183 11.32 14.02 16.32
CA ASN A 183 11.23 13.39 17.64
C ASN A 183 9.92 12.62 17.86
N VAL A 184 9.15 12.33 16.81
CA VAL A 184 7.86 11.61 16.93
C VAL A 184 8.07 10.23 17.54
N LEU A 185 9.14 9.54 17.13
CA LEU A 185 9.45 8.19 17.58
C LEU A 185 9.78 8.18 19.08
N GLU A 186 10.62 9.10 19.54
CA GLU A 186 10.97 9.26 20.97
C GLU A 186 9.74 9.61 21.83
N LYS A 187 8.82 10.40 21.25
CA LYS A 187 7.64 10.90 21.97
C LYS A 187 6.60 9.82 22.26
N TYR A 188 6.39 8.87 21.33
CA TYR A 188 5.25 7.94 21.38
C TYR A 188 5.63 6.48 21.66
N GLY A 189 6.92 6.17 21.75
CA GLY A 189 7.44 4.87 22.16
C GLY A 189 7.51 3.83 21.04
N GLU A 190 8.07 2.68 21.39
CA GLU A 190 8.50 1.63 20.45
C GLU A 190 7.36 1.06 19.58
N LYS A 191 6.16 0.89 20.14
CA LYS A 191 5.02 0.33 19.40
C LYS A 191 4.59 1.23 18.22
N VAL A 192 4.59 2.55 18.44
CA VAL A 192 4.31 3.55 17.39
C VAL A 192 5.44 3.55 16.38
N GLU A 193 6.68 3.51 16.84
CA GLU A 193 7.87 3.47 15.98
C GLU A 193 7.85 2.29 15.03
N GLN A 194 7.58 1.08 15.54
CA GLN A 194 7.51 -0.13 14.72
C GLN A 194 6.46 -0.04 13.60
N GLN A 195 5.24 0.40 13.93
CA GLN A 195 4.19 0.53 12.92
C GLN A 195 4.47 1.65 11.93
N LEU A 196 4.94 2.80 12.42
CA LEU A 196 5.24 3.96 11.59
C LEU A 196 6.44 3.74 10.66
N SER A 197 7.44 2.97 11.08
CA SER A 197 8.58 2.59 10.25
C SER A 197 8.15 1.84 8.98
N VAL A 198 7.09 1.04 9.05
CA VAL A 198 6.52 0.35 7.88
C VAL A 198 5.89 1.34 6.90
N ASP A 199 5.13 2.32 7.39
CA ASP A 199 4.55 3.37 6.55
C ASP A 199 5.64 4.16 5.82
N ILE A 200 6.68 4.58 6.56
CA ILE A 200 7.81 5.33 6.01
C ILE A 200 8.57 4.49 4.98
N ALA A 201 8.83 3.21 5.28
CA ALA A 201 9.49 2.30 4.35
C ALA A 201 8.68 2.11 3.06
N ALA A 202 7.34 2.01 3.17
CA ALA A 202 6.45 1.89 2.02
C ALA A 202 6.49 3.16 1.15
N THR A 203 6.48 4.34 1.75
CA THR A 203 6.61 5.61 1.01
C THR A 203 7.99 5.71 0.34
N ASN A 204 9.07 5.38 1.03
CA ASN A 204 10.42 5.38 0.47
C ASN A 204 10.54 4.40 -0.71
N LEU A 205 9.97 3.21 -0.59
CA LEU A 205 9.92 2.25 -1.69
C LEU A 205 9.13 2.79 -2.87
N LEU A 206 7.95 3.38 -2.62
CA LEU A 206 7.11 3.92 -3.69
C LEU A 206 7.84 4.98 -4.50
N THR A 207 8.58 5.90 -3.87
CA THR A 207 9.34 6.93 -4.58
C THR A 207 10.47 6.36 -5.42
N LEU A 208 11.08 5.24 -5.03
CA LEU A 208 12.06 4.52 -5.84
C LEU A 208 11.45 3.86 -7.08
N LEU A 209 10.17 3.47 -7.00
CA LEU A 209 9.46 2.81 -8.09
C LEU A 209 8.91 3.77 -9.13
N GLN A 210 8.73 5.06 -8.79
CA GLN A 210 8.20 6.06 -9.72
C GLN A 210 9.20 6.32 -10.86
N LYS A 211 8.71 6.21 -12.10
CA LYS A 211 9.48 6.61 -13.28
C LYS A 211 9.59 8.13 -13.30
N ASN A 212 10.62 8.66 -13.93
CA ASN A 212 10.76 10.10 -14.22
C ASN A 212 10.67 11.03 -12.98
N HIS A 213 10.75 10.48 -11.78
CA HIS A 213 10.76 11.26 -10.54
C HIS A 213 12.07 11.02 -9.80
N GLN A 214 12.67 12.08 -9.27
CA GLN A 214 13.82 11.87 -8.39
C GLN A 214 13.35 11.22 -7.09
N PRO A 215 13.93 10.07 -6.69
CA PRO A 215 13.54 9.42 -5.45
C PRO A 215 13.66 10.36 -4.26
N GLN A 216 12.60 10.48 -3.49
CA GLN A 216 12.59 11.27 -2.26
C GLN A 216 12.77 10.33 -1.07
N TYR A 217 13.73 10.66 -0.22
CA TYR A 217 13.97 9.90 1.01
C TYR A 217 13.26 10.55 2.18
N ASN A 218 12.57 9.75 2.99
CA ASN A 218 11.87 10.19 4.18
C ASN A 218 10.84 11.31 3.94
N ASN A 219 10.13 11.24 2.82
CA ASN A 219 9.13 12.24 2.43
C ASN A 219 8.02 12.41 3.48
N ASP A 220 7.69 11.36 4.22
CA ASP A 220 6.71 11.40 5.31
C ASP A 220 7.02 12.47 6.38
N TYR A 221 8.30 12.79 6.60
CA TYR A 221 8.71 13.84 7.56
C TYR A 221 8.54 15.25 7.03
N THR A 222 8.45 15.41 5.72
CA THR A 222 8.35 16.72 5.05
C THR A 222 6.95 17.07 4.62
N VAL A 223 6.12 16.07 4.33
CA VAL A 223 4.74 16.25 3.89
C VAL A 223 3.82 16.58 5.07
N SER A 224 3.03 17.62 4.92
CA SER A 224 1.97 17.99 5.87
C SER A 224 0.62 17.44 5.40
N PRO A 225 -0.34 17.24 6.30
CA PRO A 225 -1.71 16.90 5.93
C PRO A 225 -2.31 17.95 4.99
N ILE A 226 -3.18 17.51 4.11
CA ILE A 226 -3.86 18.39 3.17
C ILE A 226 -4.98 19.12 3.93
N TYR A 227 -4.92 20.46 3.93
CA TYR A 227 -6.00 21.28 4.44
C TYR A 227 -6.94 21.67 3.29
N ILE A 228 -8.23 21.33 3.44
CA ILE A 228 -9.27 21.62 2.45
C ILE A 228 -10.09 22.79 2.96
N GLN A 229 -9.88 23.96 2.36
CA GLN A 229 -10.78 25.10 2.57
C GLN A 229 -12.12 24.83 1.87
N LYS A 230 -13.20 25.10 2.60
CA LYS A 230 -14.55 25.13 2.01
C LYS A 230 -14.92 26.55 1.69
#